data_1a9a2a28949f3a6c7ea54855e83e8879
#
_entry.id   1a9a2a28949f3a6c7ea54855e83e8879
#
_cell.length_a   1.000
_cell.length_b   1.000
_cell.length_c   1.000
_cell.angle_alpha   90.00
_cell.angle_beta   90.00
_cell.angle_gamma   90.00
#
_symmetry.space_group_name_H-M   'P 1'
#
loop_
_entity.id
_entity.type
_entity.pdbx_description
1 polymer ?
#
loop_
_entity_poly.entity_id
_entity_poly.type
_entity_poly.pdbx_seq_one_letter_code
_entity_poly.pdbx_strand_id
1 'polypeptide(L)'
;MENYSKQWDDCLAKIRGKVNDERVYKTWFADVRFESYDEQQNTIIVRVPSNYVYEYLEQNCIRLLSWGCSEAGFKPGVRLGYRIAKEPTFAQLEDYLRQQGFDTGTGKPRFRIPDARNRLEAGLKHYLGDGYQWLPAYDRVADWLGDNKGRGLLCVGTCGLGKTLVCTRILPVLLGRKIPSCTAIEMNSRIDELLKERCVIIDDLGKEPVETITYGNRRTPFFELCDAAERQGKLLIITTNLSTTPDKRYPASIQERYGEPVIGRLRSITRAIEFTGEDLRR
;
A
#
# COMPACT_ATOMS: atom_id res chain seq x y z
N MET A 1 -32.07 9.43 -32.17
CA MET A 1 -31.14 9.18 -31.04
C MET A 1 -29.88 10.07 -31.09
N GLU A 2 -29.23 10.27 -32.23
CA GLU A 2 -28.02 11.13 -32.34
C GLU A 2 -28.23 12.59 -31.88
N ASN A 3 -29.41 13.15 -32.11
CA ASN A 3 -29.72 14.55 -31.76
C ASN A 3 -29.75 14.76 -30.24
N TYR A 4 -30.35 13.86 -29.46
CA TYR A 4 -30.45 13.99 -28.02
C TYR A 4 -29.14 13.69 -27.29
N SER A 5 -28.27 12.83 -27.84
CA SER A 5 -26.92 12.62 -27.34
C SER A 5 -26.08 13.89 -27.42
N LYS A 6 -26.15 14.60 -28.56
CA LYS A 6 -25.46 15.89 -28.72
C LYS A 6 -26.00 16.98 -27.79
N GLN A 7 -27.34 17.00 -27.60
CA GLN A 7 -27.93 17.92 -26.61
C GLN A 7 -27.47 17.61 -25.18
N TRP A 8 -27.28 16.34 -24.83
CA TRP A 8 -26.71 15.96 -23.54
C TRP A 8 -25.27 16.40 -23.40
N ASP A 9 -24.45 16.23 -24.43
CA ASP A 9 -23.06 16.69 -24.43
C ASP A 9 -22.98 18.22 -24.28
N ASP A 10 -23.88 18.97 -24.91
CA ASP A 10 -24.00 20.42 -24.76
C ASP A 10 -24.43 20.79 -23.31
N CYS A 11 -25.37 20.05 -22.74
CA CYS A 11 -25.76 20.20 -21.34
C CYS A 11 -24.55 20.06 -20.39
N LEU A 12 -23.76 19.00 -20.56
CA LEU A 12 -22.57 18.77 -19.76
C LEU A 12 -21.50 19.87 -19.98
N ALA A 13 -21.32 20.36 -21.20
CA ALA A 13 -20.41 21.46 -21.50
C ALA A 13 -20.83 22.75 -20.78
N LYS A 14 -22.11 23.08 -20.75
CA LYS A 14 -22.66 24.23 -20.03
C LYS A 14 -22.50 24.09 -18.52
N ILE A 15 -22.75 22.89 -17.99
CA ILE A 15 -22.53 22.57 -16.57
C ILE A 15 -21.05 22.74 -16.20
N ARG A 16 -20.13 22.27 -17.04
CA ARG A 16 -18.68 22.43 -16.85
C ARG A 16 -18.29 23.89 -16.73
N GLY A 17 -18.82 24.76 -17.62
CA GLY A 17 -18.58 26.20 -17.56
C GLY A 17 -19.12 26.89 -16.31
N LYS A 18 -20.15 26.31 -15.66
CA LYS A 18 -20.77 26.89 -14.45
C LYS A 18 -20.17 26.38 -13.15
N VAL A 19 -19.62 25.18 -13.12
CA VAL A 19 -19.04 24.55 -11.92
C VAL A 19 -17.75 25.22 -11.47
N ASN A 20 -17.01 25.93 -12.34
CA ASN A 20 -15.75 26.64 -12.07
C ASN A 20 -14.64 25.82 -11.36
N ASP A 21 -14.85 24.51 -11.12
CA ASP A 21 -13.87 23.61 -10.53
C ASP A 21 -13.80 22.33 -11.39
N GLU A 22 -12.70 22.22 -12.10
CA GLU A 22 -12.46 21.07 -13.00
C GLU A 22 -12.40 19.72 -12.26
N ARG A 23 -12.04 19.71 -10.97
CA ARG A 23 -12.01 18.48 -10.16
C ARG A 23 -13.42 18.01 -9.87
N VAL A 24 -14.31 18.94 -9.47
CA VAL A 24 -15.72 18.64 -9.24
C VAL A 24 -16.37 18.12 -10.50
N TYR A 25 -16.13 18.77 -11.65
CA TYR A 25 -16.66 18.31 -12.92
C TYR A 25 -16.19 16.90 -13.27
N LYS A 26 -14.88 16.64 -13.18
CA LYS A 26 -14.31 15.31 -13.47
C LYS A 26 -14.84 14.22 -12.56
N THR A 27 -15.04 14.53 -11.29
CA THR A 27 -15.49 13.54 -10.31
C THR A 27 -16.97 13.16 -10.52
N TRP A 28 -17.83 14.11 -10.84
CA TRP A 28 -19.28 13.90 -10.78
C TRP A 28 -19.98 13.87 -12.13
N PHE A 29 -19.43 14.50 -13.15
CA PHE A 29 -20.12 14.67 -14.43
C PHE A 29 -19.41 14.03 -15.62
N ALA A 30 -18.07 13.90 -15.59
CA ALA A 30 -17.31 13.49 -16.77
C ALA A 30 -17.67 12.10 -17.30
N ASP A 31 -18.13 11.20 -16.45
CA ASP A 31 -18.49 9.83 -16.81
C ASP A 31 -20.01 9.56 -16.85
N VAL A 32 -20.82 10.61 -16.77
CA VAL A 32 -22.28 10.52 -16.96
C VAL A 32 -22.59 10.50 -18.45
N ARG A 33 -23.14 9.41 -18.93
CA ARG A 33 -23.41 9.18 -20.36
C ARG A 33 -24.90 9.17 -20.64
N PHE A 34 -25.30 9.83 -21.74
CA PHE A 34 -26.66 9.73 -22.26
C PHE A 34 -26.97 8.29 -22.67
N GLU A 35 -28.14 7.79 -22.33
CA GLU A 35 -28.65 6.49 -22.78
C GLU A 35 -29.88 6.63 -23.67
N SER A 36 -30.92 7.31 -23.20
CA SER A 36 -32.12 7.54 -23.96
C SER A 36 -32.91 8.74 -23.45
N TYR A 37 -33.86 9.23 -24.27
CA TYR A 37 -34.83 10.23 -23.90
C TYR A 37 -36.22 9.75 -24.27
N ASP A 38 -37.10 9.66 -23.26
CA ASP A 38 -38.52 9.38 -23.44
C ASP A 38 -39.28 10.71 -23.53
N GLU A 39 -39.71 11.05 -24.76
CA GLU A 39 -40.42 12.31 -25.03
C GLU A 39 -41.83 12.34 -24.43
N GLN A 40 -42.47 11.16 -24.25
CA GLN A 40 -43.82 11.07 -23.69
C GLN A 40 -43.82 11.33 -22.19
N GLN A 41 -42.82 10.74 -21.50
CA GLN A 41 -42.64 10.93 -20.07
C GLN A 41 -41.75 12.13 -19.73
N ASN A 42 -41.20 12.79 -20.74
CA ASN A 42 -40.20 13.87 -20.59
C ASN A 42 -39.05 13.46 -19.65
N THR A 43 -38.48 12.28 -19.88
CA THR A 43 -37.49 11.71 -18.99
C THR A 43 -36.22 11.35 -19.77
N ILE A 44 -35.07 11.91 -19.36
CA ILE A 44 -33.76 11.53 -19.86
C ILE A 44 -33.22 10.40 -18.99
N ILE A 45 -32.82 9.30 -19.61
CA ILE A 45 -32.11 8.21 -18.94
C ILE A 45 -30.63 8.40 -19.18
N VAL A 46 -29.85 8.53 -18.08
CA VAL A 46 -28.41 8.64 -18.12
C VAL A 46 -27.77 7.46 -17.42
N ARG A 47 -26.63 7.02 -17.94
CA ARG A 47 -25.83 6.00 -17.32
C ARG A 47 -24.79 6.68 -16.43
N VAL A 48 -24.76 6.29 -15.17
CA VAL A 48 -23.81 6.77 -14.15
C VAL A 48 -22.82 5.66 -13.78
N PRO A 49 -21.57 6.00 -13.45
CA PRO A 49 -20.54 5.00 -13.15
C PRO A 49 -20.80 4.23 -11.83
N SER A 50 -21.50 4.83 -10.87
CA SER A 50 -21.73 4.21 -9.57
C SER A 50 -22.95 4.78 -8.85
N ASN A 51 -23.40 4.07 -7.80
CA ASN A 51 -24.47 4.54 -6.92
C ASN A 51 -24.09 5.85 -6.19
N TYR A 52 -22.82 6.06 -5.87
CA TYR A 52 -22.35 7.30 -5.25
C TYR A 52 -22.52 8.52 -6.16
N VAL A 53 -22.19 8.37 -7.45
CA VAL A 53 -22.41 9.44 -8.41
C VAL A 53 -23.91 9.73 -8.55
N TYR A 54 -24.75 8.70 -8.59
CA TYR A 54 -26.19 8.84 -8.60
C TYR A 54 -26.70 9.63 -7.38
N GLU A 55 -26.38 9.20 -6.18
CA GLU A 55 -26.82 9.84 -4.93
C GLU A 55 -26.35 11.29 -4.84
N TYR A 56 -25.09 11.56 -5.22
CA TYR A 56 -24.56 12.92 -5.22
C TYR A 56 -25.29 13.82 -6.23
N LEU A 57 -25.53 13.33 -7.45
CA LEU A 57 -26.25 14.09 -8.47
C LEU A 57 -27.70 14.40 -8.04
N GLU A 58 -28.39 13.43 -7.46
CA GLU A 58 -29.75 13.61 -6.93
C GLU A 58 -29.81 14.63 -5.79
N GLN A 59 -28.94 14.49 -4.81
CA GLN A 59 -28.98 15.32 -3.60
C GLN A 59 -28.42 16.72 -3.81
N ASN A 60 -27.39 16.88 -4.62
CA ASN A 60 -26.63 18.13 -4.69
C ASN A 60 -26.69 18.84 -6.05
N CYS A 61 -26.96 18.09 -7.14
CA CYS A 61 -26.79 18.62 -8.48
C CYS A 61 -28.10 18.67 -9.31
N ILE A 62 -29.23 18.24 -8.77
CA ILE A 62 -30.50 18.16 -9.53
C ILE A 62 -30.90 19.51 -10.14
N ARG A 63 -30.74 20.62 -9.43
CA ARG A 63 -31.03 21.97 -9.93
C ARG A 63 -30.08 22.37 -11.07
N LEU A 64 -28.80 22.03 -10.94
CA LEU A 64 -27.77 22.31 -11.94
C LEU A 64 -28.01 21.50 -13.20
N LEU A 65 -28.34 20.21 -13.06
CA LEU A 65 -28.70 19.32 -14.18
C LEU A 65 -29.96 19.79 -14.89
N SER A 66 -31.02 20.15 -14.15
CA SER A 66 -32.24 20.68 -14.74
C SER A 66 -32.00 22.00 -15.50
N TRP A 67 -31.16 22.89 -14.96
CA TRP A 67 -30.75 24.11 -15.65
C TRP A 67 -29.95 23.77 -16.93
N GLY A 68 -28.95 22.90 -16.86
CA GLY A 68 -28.14 22.51 -18.00
C GLY A 68 -28.97 21.85 -19.14
N CYS A 69 -29.94 21.00 -18.77
CA CYS A 69 -30.88 20.40 -19.72
C CYS A 69 -31.75 21.45 -20.41
N SER A 70 -32.28 22.43 -19.67
CA SER A 70 -33.06 23.52 -20.22
C SER A 70 -32.26 24.37 -21.20
N GLU A 71 -31.03 24.74 -20.83
CA GLU A 71 -30.10 25.50 -21.69
C GLU A 71 -29.67 24.72 -22.94
N ALA A 72 -29.65 23.38 -22.88
CA ALA A 72 -29.36 22.52 -24.00
C ALA A 72 -30.58 22.22 -24.91
N GLY A 73 -31.73 22.80 -24.60
CA GLY A 73 -32.94 22.70 -25.44
C GLY A 73 -33.82 21.49 -25.15
N PHE A 74 -33.68 20.78 -24.03
CA PHE A 74 -34.63 19.80 -23.59
C PHE A 74 -35.97 20.47 -23.12
N LYS A 75 -37.06 19.74 -23.20
CA LYS A 75 -38.37 20.26 -22.78
C LYS A 75 -38.35 20.69 -21.32
N PRO A 76 -38.99 21.83 -20.96
CA PRO A 76 -39.07 22.27 -19.56
C PRO A 76 -39.63 21.19 -18.63
N GLY A 77 -39.10 21.07 -17.42
CA GLY A 77 -39.54 20.07 -16.43
C GLY A 77 -39.05 18.65 -16.74
N VAL A 78 -38.00 18.49 -17.55
CA VAL A 78 -37.38 17.19 -17.83
C VAL A 78 -36.93 16.50 -16.54
N ARG A 79 -37.27 15.22 -16.43
CA ARG A 79 -36.82 14.35 -15.33
C ARG A 79 -35.57 13.60 -15.74
N LEU A 80 -34.77 13.26 -14.76
CA LEU A 80 -33.60 12.41 -14.94
C LEU A 80 -33.85 11.03 -14.33
N GLY A 81 -33.68 10.01 -15.15
CA GLY A 81 -33.63 8.62 -14.70
C GLY A 81 -32.18 8.13 -14.81
N TYR A 82 -31.78 7.29 -13.90
CA TYR A 82 -30.39 6.84 -13.82
C TYR A 82 -30.30 5.33 -14.00
N ARG A 83 -29.29 4.90 -14.76
CA ARG A 83 -28.90 3.49 -14.86
C ARG A 83 -27.46 3.35 -14.44
N ILE A 84 -27.21 2.56 -13.41
CA ILE A 84 -25.86 2.30 -12.92
C ILE A 84 -25.16 1.35 -13.88
N ALA A 85 -24.02 1.77 -14.41
CA ALA A 85 -23.29 1.04 -15.45
C ALA A 85 -22.73 -0.29 -14.93
N LYS A 86 -22.27 -0.30 -13.69
CA LYS A 86 -21.75 -1.46 -12.96
C LYS A 86 -21.63 -1.08 -11.49
N GLU A 87 -21.94 -1.98 -10.59
CA GLU A 87 -21.58 -1.75 -9.18
C GLU A 87 -20.06 -1.57 -9.08
N PRO A 88 -19.59 -0.53 -8.38
CA PRO A 88 -18.16 -0.31 -8.24
C PRO A 88 -17.55 -1.47 -7.46
N THR A 89 -16.41 -1.93 -7.92
CA THR A 89 -15.62 -2.90 -7.16
C THR A 89 -15.14 -2.25 -5.85
N PHE A 90 -14.85 -3.07 -4.84
CA PHE A 90 -14.31 -2.56 -3.57
C PHE A 90 -13.08 -1.67 -3.77
N ALA A 91 -12.19 -2.03 -4.71
CA ALA A 91 -11.01 -1.23 -5.04
C ALA A 91 -11.37 0.17 -5.57
N GLN A 92 -12.40 0.28 -6.41
CA GLN A 92 -12.86 1.58 -6.91
C GLN A 92 -13.47 2.45 -5.80
N LEU A 93 -14.19 1.82 -4.86
CA LEU A 93 -14.71 2.51 -3.68
C LEU A 93 -13.58 3.00 -2.77
N GLU A 94 -12.57 2.19 -2.58
CA GLU A 94 -11.38 2.53 -1.79
C GLU A 94 -10.62 3.72 -2.40
N ASP A 95 -10.39 3.70 -3.72
CA ASP A 95 -9.75 4.80 -4.44
C ASP A 95 -10.58 6.09 -4.37
N TYR A 96 -11.89 5.99 -4.50
CA TYR A 96 -12.80 7.11 -4.33
C TYR A 96 -12.68 7.74 -2.93
N LEU A 97 -12.73 6.92 -1.87
CA LEU A 97 -12.60 7.40 -0.49
C LEU A 97 -11.25 8.07 -0.25
N ARG A 98 -10.17 7.52 -0.81
CA ARG A 98 -8.84 8.14 -0.74
C ARG A 98 -8.79 9.52 -1.40
N GLN A 99 -9.44 9.68 -2.54
CA GLN A 99 -9.54 10.98 -3.22
C GLN A 99 -10.31 12.01 -2.40
N GLN A 100 -11.25 11.57 -1.56
CA GLN A 100 -11.97 12.41 -0.60
C GLN A 100 -11.18 12.70 0.69
N GLY A 101 -9.93 12.23 0.78
CA GLY A 101 -9.08 12.44 1.96
C GLY A 101 -9.33 11.46 3.11
N PHE A 102 -10.15 10.44 2.90
CA PHE A 102 -10.28 9.36 3.87
C PHE A 102 -9.06 8.44 3.80
N ASP A 103 -8.42 8.22 4.95
CA ASP A 103 -7.38 7.20 5.06
C ASP A 103 -8.04 5.82 5.13
N THR A 104 -8.17 5.17 3.98
CA THR A 104 -8.69 3.80 3.88
C THR A 104 -7.66 2.75 4.31
N GLY A 105 -6.55 3.20 4.91
CA GLY A 105 -5.36 2.41 5.12
C GLY A 105 -4.58 2.24 3.80
N THR A 106 -3.30 2.50 3.84
CA THR A 106 -2.46 2.22 2.68
C THR A 106 -2.36 0.71 2.52
N GLY A 107 -2.84 0.17 1.42
CA GLY A 107 -2.66 -1.25 1.11
C GLY A 107 -1.20 -1.66 1.32
N LYS A 108 -0.97 -2.83 1.93
CA LYS A 108 0.39 -3.34 2.21
C LYS A 108 1.23 -3.30 0.93
N PRO A 109 2.46 -2.76 0.95
CA PRO A 109 3.31 -2.70 -0.24
C PRO A 109 3.50 -4.09 -0.82
N ARG A 110 2.98 -4.31 -2.02
CA ARG A 110 3.09 -5.57 -2.73
C ARG A 110 3.97 -5.40 -3.96
N PHE A 111 4.87 -6.33 -4.16
CA PHE A 111 5.73 -6.36 -5.33
C PHE A 111 5.93 -7.81 -5.81
N ARG A 112 6.32 -7.91 -7.07
CA ARG A 112 6.71 -9.16 -7.71
C ARG A 112 7.93 -8.87 -8.57
N ILE A 113 9.04 -9.48 -8.23
CA ILE A 113 10.28 -9.35 -8.99
C ILE A 113 10.39 -10.57 -9.93
N PRO A 114 10.32 -10.36 -11.24
CA PRO A 114 10.51 -11.45 -12.18
C PRO A 114 11.94 -11.99 -12.09
N ASP A 115 12.10 -13.29 -12.27
CA ASP A 115 13.40 -13.95 -12.22
C ASP A 115 14.21 -13.68 -10.93
N ALA A 116 13.49 -13.64 -9.80
CA ALA A 116 14.01 -13.20 -8.50
C ALA A 116 15.24 -13.99 -8.06
N ARG A 117 15.28 -15.31 -8.35
CA ARG A 117 16.41 -16.17 -8.00
C ARG A 117 17.71 -15.72 -8.69
N ASN A 118 17.69 -15.59 -10.02
CA ASN A 118 18.88 -15.19 -10.78
C ASN A 118 19.32 -13.77 -10.45
N ARG A 119 18.38 -12.88 -10.19
CA ARG A 119 18.69 -11.51 -9.75
C ARG A 119 19.31 -11.46 -8.37
N LEU A 120 18.83 -12.26 -7.42
CA LEU A 120 19.42 -12.39 -6.09
C LEU A 120 20.84 -12.98 -6.20
N GLU A 121 20.98 -14.01 -7.02
CA GLU A 121 22.27 -14.64 -7.31
C GLU A 121 23.27 -13.64 -7.89
N ALA A 122 22.88 -12.85 -8.87
CA ALA A 122 23.72 -11.80 -9.45
C ALA A 122 24.17 -10.77 -8.38
N GLY A 123 23.26 -10.39 -7.46
CA GLY A 123 23.61 -9.53 -6.34
C GLY A 123 24.62 -10.15 -5.38
N LEU A 124 24.46 -11.44 -5.06
CA LEU A 124 25.41 -12.17 -4.20
C LEU A 124 26.79 -12.28 -4.87
N LYS A 125 26.85 -12.66 -6.14
CA LYS A 125 28.09 -12.69 -6.94
C LYS A 125 28.79 -11.33 -7.00
N HIS A 126 28.04 -10.28 -7.17
CA HIS A 126 28.59 -8.91 -7.23
C HIS A 126 29.35 -8.53 -5.95
N TYR A 127 28.82 -8.91 -4.77
CA TYR A 127 29.42 -8.54 -3.49
C TYR A 127 30.39 -9.57 -2.93
N LEU A 128 30.21 -10.85 -3.23
CA LEU A 128 30.95 -11.96 -2.63
C LEU A 128 31.91 -12.66 -3.62
N GLY A 129 31.82 -12.34 -4.91
CA GLY A 129 32.57 -13.04 -5.97
C GLY A 129 31.95 -14.39 -6.33
N ASP A 130 32.59 -15.10 -7.30
CA ASP A 130 32.07 -16.37 -7.84
C ASP A 130 32.16 -17.55 -6.84
N GLY A 131 33.00 -17.43 -5.82
CA GLY A 131 33.17 -18.46 -4.78
C GLY A 131 32.12 -18.44 -3.67
N TYR A 132 31.04 -17.62 -3.79
CA TYR A 132 29.99 -17.57 -2.77
C TYR A 132 29.23 -18.91 -2.69
N GLN A 133 28.77 -19.24 -1.50
CA GLN A 133 27.96 -20.42 -1.26
C GLN A 133 26.47 -20.06 -1.27
N TRP A 134 25.67 -20.76 -2.10
CA TRP A 134 24.21 -20.63 -2.07
C TRP A 134 23.62 -21.32 -0.86
N LEU A 135 22.91 -20.57 -0.02
CA LEU A 135 22.24 -21.12 1.16
C LEU A 135 20.76 -21.41 0.87
N PRO A 136 20.13 -22.43 1.50
CA PRO A 136 18.69 -22.68 1.36
C PRO A 136 17.80 -21.50 1.75
N ALA A 137 18.30 -20.59 2.60
CA ALA A 137 17.62 -19.35 2.96
C ALA A 137 17.47 -18.41 1.76
N TYR A 138 18.42 -18.41 0.81
CA TYR A 138 18.34 -17.56 -0.37
C TYR A 138 17.22 -17.98 -1.33
N ASP A 139 16.87 -19.26 -1.42
CA ASP A 139 15.69 -19.73 -2.15
C ASP A 139 14.42 -19.11 -1.57
N ARG A 140 14.32 -19.12 -0.24
CA ARG A 140 13.17 -18.53 0.46
C ARG A 140 13.09 -17.00 0.32
N VAL A 141 14.25 -16.33 0.24
CA VAL A 141 14.33 -14.89 -0.07
C VAL A 141 13.90 -14.64 -1.52
N ALA A 142 14.34 -15.48 -2.46
CA ALA A 142 13.92 -15.37 -3.86
C ALA A 142 12.42 -15.60 -4.03
N ASP A 143 11.82 -16.55 -3.31
CA ASP A 143 10.38 -16.78 -3.29
C ASP A 143 9.62 -15.54 -2.74
N TRP A 144 10.17 -14.90 -1.70
CA TRP A 144 9.59 -13.68 -1.15
C TRP A 144 9.71 -12.50 -2.14
N LEU A 145 10.84 -12.37 -2.83
CA LEU A 145 11.02 -11.40 -3.91
C LEU A 145 10.06 -11.66 -5.08
N GLY A 146 9.79 -12.91 -5.41
CA GLY A 146 8.86 -13.30 -6.47
C GLY A 146 7.41 -12.92 -6.17
N ASP A 147 6.97 -12.98 -4.93
CA ASP A 147 5.70 -12.43 -4.43
C ASP A 147 5.75 -12.30 -2.91
N ASN A 148 5.92 -11.08 -2.42
CA ASN A 148 5.93 -10.81 -0.98
C ASN A 148 4.56 -10.92 -0.31
N LYS A 149 3.47 -11.01 -1.07
CA LYS A 149 2.07 -11.06 -0.59
C LYS A 149 1.73 -9.93 0.40
N GLY A 150 2.35 -8.75 0.24
CA GLY A 150 2.20 -7.62 1.15
C GLY A 150 2.85 -7.81 2.54
N ARG A 151 3.76 -8.78 2.69
CA ARG A 151 4.46 -9.05 3.94
C ARG A 151 5.92 -8.63 3.85
N GLY A 152 6.42 -8.06 4.93
CA GLY A 152 7.84 -7.77 5.13
C GLY A 152 8.68 -9.05 5.26
N LEU A 153 9.93 -8.88 5.62
CA LEU A 153 10.90 -9.97 5.73
C LEU A 153 11.56 -9.94 7.11
N LEU A 154 11.58 -11.07 7.81
CA LEU A 154 12.32 -11.27 9.06
C LEU A 154 13.39 -12.35 8.83
N CYS A 155 14.65 -11.92 8.73
CA CYS A 155 15.80 -12.82 8.58
C CYS A 155 16.36 -13.17 9.96
N VAL A 156 16.17 -14.41 10.36
CA VAL A 156 16.61 -14.97 11.65
C VAL A 156 17.83 -15.87 11.42
N GLY A 157 18.80 -15.86 12.30
CA GLY A 157 19.93 -16.82 12.22
C GLY A 157 21.22 -16.29 12.79
N THR A 158 22.22 -17.16 12.92
CA THR A 158 23.54 -16.81 13.45
C THR A 158 24.31 -15.81 12.57
N CYS A 159 25.37 -15.24 13.10
CA CYS A 159 26.24 -14.31 12.36
C CYS A 159 26.89 -14.97 11.13
N GLY A 160 27.30 -14.17 10.14
CA GLY A 160 28.12 -14.62 9.02
C GLY A 160 27.37 -15.23 7.84
N LEU A 161 26.04 -15.33 7.89
CA LEU A 161 25.21 -15.96 6.85
C LEU A 161 24.66 -14.98 5.81
N GLY A 162 25.20 -13.77 5.71
CA GLY A 162 24.83 -12.80 4.67
C GLY A 162 23.52 -12.05 4.87
N LYS A 163 22.81 -12.17 6.02
CA LYS A 163 21.54 -11.47 6.29
C LYS A 163 21.62 -9.97 6.03
N THR A 164 22.57 -9.30 6.70
CA THR A 164 22.79 -7.85 6.55
C THR A 164 23.08 -7.47 5.09
N LEU A 165 23.97 -8.21 4.41
CA LEU A 165 24.30 -7.97 3.01
C LEU A 165 23.06 -8.04 2.11
N VAL A 166 22.28 -9.11 2.24
CA VAL A 166 21.06 -9.28 1.46
C VAL A 166 20.09 -8.14 1.75
N CYS A 167 19.78 -7.88 3.02
CA CYS A 167 18.75 -6.93 3.39
C CYS A 167 19.12 -5.47 3.13
N THR A 168 20.37 -5.07 3.41
CA THR A 168 20.76 -3.65 3.35
C THR A 168 21.40 -3.23 2.02
N ARG A 169 21.94 -4.16 1.24
CA ARG A 169 22.64 -3.87 -0.02
C ARG A 169 21.91 -4.41 -1.24
N ILE A 170 21.51 -5.68 -1.23
CA ILE A 170 20.94 -6.34 -2.41
C ILE A 170 19.46 -5.99 -2.57
N LEU A 171 18.63 -6.13 -1.52
CA LEU A 171 17.19 -5.90 -1.63
C LEU A 171 16.81 -4.49 -2.10
N PRO A 172 17.43 -3.37 -1.63
CA PRO A 172 17.09 -2.05 -2.15
C PRO A 172 17.33 -1.92 -3.66
N VAL A 173 18.41 -2.51 -4.17
CA VAL A 173 18.71 -2.52 -5.61
C VAL A 173 17.66 -3.32 -6.39
N LEU A 174 17.33 -4.52 -5.93
CA LEU A 174 16.34 -5.37 -6.60
C LEU A 174 14.92 -4.78 -6.57
N LEU A 175 14.59 -4.05 -5.50
CA LEU A 175 13.31 -3.35 -5.35
C LEU A 175 13.29 -1.98 -6.08
N GLY A 176 14.41 -1.55 -6.65
CA GLY A 176 14.52 -0.32 -7.42
C GLY A 176 14.20 0.95 -6.60
N ARG A 177 14.46 0.93 -5.29
CA ARG A 177 14.15 2.07 -4.41
C ARG A 177 15.16 2.22 -3.29
N LYS A 178 15.38 3.48 -2.89
CA LYS A 178 16.07 3.78 -1.64
C LYS A 178 15.16 3.42 -0.47
N ILE A 179 15.64 2.56 0.42
CA ILE A 179 14.92 2.15 1.63
C ILE A 179 15.73 2.65 2.82
N PRO A 180 15.13 3.46 3.71
CA PRO A 180 15.78 3.84 4.97
C PRO A 180 16.21 2.61 5.74
N SER A 181 17.49 2.57 6.09
CA SER A 181 18.12 1.47 6.84
C SER A 181 18.80 2.03 8.07
N CYS A 182 18.66 1.36 9.18
CA CYS A 182 19.38 1.66 10.41
C CYS A 182 19.62 0.38 11.21
N THR A 183 20.61 0.43 12.10
CA THR A 183 20.76 -0.59 13.13
C THR A 183 19.62 -0.47 14.16
N ALA A 184 19.35 -1.54 14.90
CA ALA A 184 18.37 -1.50 15.99
C ALA A 184 18.70 -0.44 17.05
N ILE A 185 20.00 -0.18 17.32
CA ILE A 185 20.42 0.87 18.23
C ILE A 185 20.05 2.26 17.71
N GLU A 186 20.32 2.52 16.42
CA GLU A 186 19.96 3.80 15.78
C GLU A 186 18.45 3.99 15.66
N MET A 187 17.68 2.90 15.54
CA MET A 187 16.21 2.94 15.50
C MET A 187 15.65 3.73 16.67
N ASN A 188 16.18 3.52 17.88
CA ASN A 188 15.67 4.17 19.08
C ASN A 188 15.75 5.70 19.01
N SER A 189 16.79 6.26 18.40
CA SER A 189 16.95 7.72 18.21
C SER A 189 16.20 8.25 16.99
N ARG A 190 15.89 7.41 16.02
CA ARG A 190 15.28 7.78 14.73
C ARG A 190 13.82 7.35 14.61
N ILE A 191 13.20 6.88 15.67
CA ILE A 191 11.86 6.27 15.59
C ILE A 191 10.82 7.18 14.94
N ASP A 192 10.81 8.48 15.23
CA ASP A 192 9.85 9.42 14.66
C ASP A 192 10.03 9.65 13.15
N GLU A 193 11.26 9.50 12.64
CA GLU A 193 11.56 9.49 11.21
C GLU A 193 11.03 8.19 10.59
N LEU A 194 11.38 7.04 11.18
CA LEU A 194 11.03 5.72 10.66
C LEU A 194 9.51 5.47 10.64
N LEU A 195 8.79 6.04 11.59
CA LEU A 195 7.32 5.98 11.63
C LEU A 195 6.64 6.70 10.45
N LYS A 196 7.32 7.60 9.75
CA LYS A 196 6.81 8.26 8.55
C LYS A 196 7.05 7.46 7.28
N GLU A 197 8.00 6.52 7.30
CA GLU A 197 8.42 5.75 6.14
C GLU A 197 7.47 4.58 5.87
N ARG A 198 7.28 4.24 4.60
CA ARG A 198 6.44 3.10 4.17
C ARG A 198 7.20 1.77 4.13
N CYS A 199 8.50 1.84 4.02
CA CYS A 199 9.38 0.67 3.99
C CYS A 199 10.63 0.99 4.79
N VAL A 200 11.02 0.12 5.72
CA VAL A 200 12.16 0.33 6.62
C VAL A 200 12.96 -0.96 6.76
N ILE A 201 14.29 -0.83 6.80
CA ILE A 201 15.21 -1.92 7.12
C ILE A 201 15.76 -1.69 8.52
N ILE A 202 15.56 -2.66 9.42
CA ILE A 202 16.17 -2.70 10.75
C ILE A 202 17.20 -3.82 10.79
N ASP A 203 18.44 -3.46 10.94
CA ASP A 203 19.55 -4.42 11.00
C ASP A 203 19.95 -4.72 12.44
N ASP A 204 20.27 -5.98 12.70
CA ASP A 204 20.76 -6.47 14.00
C ASP A 204 19.78 -6.23 15.17
N LEU A 205 18.50 -6.49 14.97
CA LEU A 205 17.49 -6.42 16.03
C LEU A 205 17.88 -7.30 17.21
N GLY A 206 17.75 -6.74 18.42
CA GLY A 206 18.08 -7.41 19.68
C GLY A 206 19.34 -6.87 20.37
N LYS A 207 20.01 -5.89 19.77
CA LYS A 207 21.17 -5.22 20.37
C LYS A 207 20.83 -3.91 21.08
N GLU A 208 19.66 -3.33 20.80
CA GLU A 208 19.18 -2.07 21.37
C GLU A 208 18.52 -2.28 22.75
N PRO A 209 18.42 -1.25 23.60
CA PRO A 209 17.49 -1.25 24.71
C PRO A 209 16.04 -1.37 24.23
N VAL A 210 15.25 -2.24 24.87
CA VAL A 210 13.82 -2.44 24.50
C VAL A 210 13.01 -1.17 24.74
N GLU A 211 13.31 -0.47 25.83
CA GLU A 211 12.72 0.80 26.20
C GLU A 211 13.72 1.94 26.08
N THR A 212 13.26 3.11 25.73
CA THR A 212 14.03 4.34 25.70
C THR A 212 13.24 5.48 26.34
N ILE A 213 13.95 6.50 26.81
CA ILE A 213 13.33 7.72 27.33
C ILE A 213 13.54 8.81 26.29
N THR A 214 12.45 9.35 25.76
CA THR A 214 12.49 10.45 24.80
C THR A 214 11.63 11.58 25.34
N TYR A 215 12.23 12.76 25.57
CA TYR A 215 11.54 13.93 26.16
C TYR A 215 10.78 13.60 27.47
N GLY A 216 11.38 12.76 28.33
CA GLY A 216 10.78 12.34 29.60
C GLY A 216 9.72 11.24 29.53
N ASN A 217 9.33 10.80 28.34
CA ASN A 217 8.37 9.73 28.13
C ASN A 217 9.06 8.41 27.87
N ARG A 218 8.59 7.32 28.49
CA ARG A 218 9.02 5.96 28.14
C ARG A 218 8.39 5.56 26.81
N ARG A 219 9.24 5.05 25.92
CA ARG A 219 8.82 4.54 24.60
C ARG A 219 9.38 3.14 24.39
N THR A 220 8.70 2.37 23.57
CA THR A 220 9.12 1.05 23.08
C THR A 220 9.21 1.08 21.55
N PRO A 221 10.31 1.61 20.98
CA PRO A 221 10.39 1.97 19.56
C PRO A 221 10.06 0.80 18.62
N PHE A 222 10.58 -0.39 18.92
CA PHE A 222 10.32 -1.54 18.07
C PHE A 222 8.83 -1.97 18.10
N PHE A 223 8.18 -1.92 19.27
CA PHE A 223 6.75 -2.16 19.36
C PHE A 223 5.95 -1.12 18.57
N GLU A 224 6.28 0.16 18.71
CA GLU A 224 5.64 1.26 17.97
C GLU A 224 5.77 1.06 16.45
N LEU A 225 6.95 0.63 15.98
CA LEU A 225 7.18 0.36 14.57
C LEU A 225 6.37 -0.84 14.06
N CYS A 226 6.28 -1.92 14.84
CA CYS A 226 5.46 -3.09 14.51
C CYS A 226 3.96 -2.75 14.48
N ASP A 227 3.48 -1.97 15.44
CA ASP A 227 2.10 -1.51 15.52
C ASP A 227 1.75 -0.60 14.33
N ALA A 228 2.62 0.35 14.00
CA ALA A 228 2.46 1.19 12.82
C ALA A 228 2.49 0.36 11.51
N ALA A 229 3.34 -0.65 11.43
CA ALA A 229 3.40 -1.53 10.25
C ALA A 229 2.12 -2.35 10.07
N GLU A 230 1.54 -2.82 11.15
CA GLU A 230 0.27 -3.57 11.10
C GLU A 230 -0.90 -2.67 10.69
N ARG A 231 -1.04 -1.51 11.33
CA ARG A 231 -2.16 -0.58 11.09
C ARG A 231 -2.07 0.17 9.76
N GLN A 232 -0.87 0.60 9.37
CA GLN A 232 -0.64 1.45 8.20
C GLN A 232 -0.11 0.69 6.99
N GLY A 233 0.08 -0.64 7.11
CA GLY A 233 0.58 -1.46 6.03
C GLY A 233 2.05 -1.21 5.65
N LYS A 234 2.93 -0.83 6.60
CA LYS A 234 4.35 -0.63 6.34
C LYS A 234 5.07 -1.96 6.06
N LEU A 235 6.08 -1.90 5.21
CA LEU A 235 6.95 -3.05 4.93
C LEU A 235 8.17 -2.99 5.83
N LEU A 236 8.32 -3.95 6.73
CA LEU A 236 9.50 -4.09 7.57
C LEU A 236 10.41 -5.20 7.04
N ILE A 237 11.68 -4.89 6.86
CA ILE A 237 12.76 -5.84 6.56
C ILE A 237 13.67 -5.85 7.77
N ILE A 238 13.81 -6.98 8.43
CA ILE A 238 14.46 -7.07 9.73
C ILE A 238 15.49 -8.19 9.69
N THR A 239 16.69 -7.92 10.21
CA THR A 239 17.66 -8.98 10.50
C THR A 239 17.85 -9.13 12.00
N THR A 240 18.08 -10.35 12.46
CA THR A 240 18.30 -10.64 13.88
C THR A 240 19.09 -11.92 14.09
N ASN A 241 19.76 -11.99 15.21
CA ASN A 241 20.38 -13.22 15.71
C ASN A 241 19.52 -13.89 16.80
N LEU A 242 18.36 -13.34 17.13
CA LEU A 242 17.38 -13.94 18.02
C LEU A 242 16.54 -14.97 17.26
N SER A 243 16.10 -16.03 17.92
CA SER A 243 15.01 -16.86 17.42
C SER A 243 13.67 -16.14 17.51
N THR A 244 12.64 -16.62 16.82
CA THR A 244 11.29 -16.06 16.95
C THR A 244 10.65 -16.44 18.30
N THR A 245 10.84 -17.69 18.71
CA THR A 245 10.35 -18.26 19.97
C THR A 245 11.53 -18.92 20.69
N PRO A 246 11.43 -19.23 22.00
CA PRO A 246 12.52 -19.87 22.72
C PRO A 246 13.07 -21.11 22.02
N ASP A 247 14.35 -21.12 21.75
CA ASP A 247 15.07 -22.20 21.06
C ASP A 247 16.49 -22.28 21.59
N LYS A 248 16.90 -23.46 22.06
CA LYS A 248 18.23 -23.72 22.68
C LYS A 248 19.41 -23.42 21.74
N ARG A 249 19.19 -23.36 20.42
CA ARG A 249 20.22 -23.00 19.44
C ARG A 249 20.55 -21.50 19.42
N TYR A 250 19.74 -20.67 20.10
CA TYR A 250 19.87 -19.22 20.11
C TYR A 250 20.00 -18.70 21.53
N PRO A 251 20.74 -17.58 21.74
CA PRO A 251 20.97 -17.03 23.08
C PRO A 251 19.71 -16.44 23.73
N ALA A 252 18.74 -16.02 22.90
CA ALA A 252 17.45 -15.47 23.33
C ALA A 252 16.47 -15.50 22.16
N SER A 253 15.21 -15.23 22.44
CA SER A 253 14.16 -15.11 21.43
C SER A 253 13.53 -13.70 21.38
N ILE A 254 12.90 -13.37 20.26
CA ILE A 254 12.10 -12.15 20.10
C ILE A 254 10.94 -12.17 21.11
N GLN A 255 10.31 -13.33 21.33
CA GLN A 255 9.21 -13.49 22.27
C GLN A 255 9.62 -13.17 23.69
N GLU A 256 10.77 -13.67 24.16
CA GLU A 256 11.29 -13.40 25.52
C GLU A 256 11.69 -11.93 25.69
N ARG A 257 12.25 -11.32 24.65
CA ARG A 257 12.78 -9.97 24.73
C ARG A 257 11.71 -8.89 24.61
N TYR A 258 10.74 -9.04 23.70
CA TYR A 258 9.77 -8.00 23.34
C TYR A 258 8.33 -8.36 23.70
N GLY A 259 8.10 -9.60 24.16
CA GLY A 259 6.79 -10.09 24.56
C GLY A 259 5.92 -10.62 23.41
N GLU A 260 4.85 -11.30 23.79
CA GLU A 260 3.87 -11.92 22.88
C GLU A 260 3.20 -10.92 21.92
N PRO A 261 2.87 -9.69 22.32
CA PRO A 261 2.25 -8.73 21.39
C PRO A 261 3.12 -8.37 20.19
N VAL A 262 4.45 -8.30 20.35
CA VAL A 262 5.38 -8.03 19.26
C VAL A 262 5.50 -9.23 18.32
N ILE A 263 5.66 -10.44 18.88
CA ILE A 263 5.78 -11.64 18.03
C ILE A 263 4.48 -11.94 17.29
N GLY A 264 3.31 -11.69 17.88
CA GLY A 264 2.03 -11.79 17.21
C GLY A 264 1.94 -10.88 15.99
N ARG A 265 2.33 -9.60 16.13
CA ARG A 265 2.38 -8.64 15.01
C ARG A 265 3.40 -9.06 13.96
N LEU A 266 4.60 -9.45 14.34
CA LEU A 266 5.63 -9.90 13.38
C LEU A 266 5.13 -11.07 12.52
N ARG A 267 4.41 -12.03 13.11
CA ARG A 267 3.80 -13.15 12.37
C ARG A 267 2.78 -12.68 11.33
N SER A 268 2.06 -11.59 11.58
CA SER A 268 1.07 -11.04 10.64
C SER A 268 1.71 -10.18 9.54
N ILE A 269 2.75 -9.41 9.87
CA ILE A 269 3.33 -8.40 8.97
C ILE A 269 4.58 -8.86 8.23
N THR A 270 5.27 -9.94 8.66
CA THR A 270 6.49 -10.43 8.02
C THR A 270 6.42 -11.90 7.63
N ARG A 271 7.30 -12.30 6.71
CA ARG A 271 7.66 -13.69 6.45
C ARG A 271 9.00 -13.96 7.13
N ALA A 272 9.02 -14.84 8.11
CA ALA A 272 10.25 -15.26 8.78
C ALA A 272 11.02 -16.25 7.90
N ILE A 273 12.32 -16.01 7.75
CA ILE A 273 13.26 -16.89 7.04
C ILE A 273 14.45 -17.15 7.95
N GLU A 274 14.64 -18.42 8.29
CA GLU A 274 15.78 -18.85 9.08
C GLU A 274 17.00 -19.07 8.17
N PHE A 275 18.10 -18.40 8.48
CA PHE A 275 19.40 -18.55 7.87
C PHE A 275 20.22 -19.54 8.72
N THR A 276 20.48 -20.71 8.17
CA THR A 276 21.23 -21.78 8.81
C THR A 276 22.46 -22.13 7.99
N GLY A 277 23.55 -22.48 8.64
CA GLY A 277 24.82 -22.82 8.00
C GLY A 277 26.01 -22.45 8.87
N GLU A 278 27.22 -22.66 8.35
CA GLU A 278 28.45 -22.22 8.95
C GLU A 278 28.73 -20.75 8.62
N ASP A 279 29.51 -20.06 9.47
CA ASP A 279 29.91 -18.66 9.21
C ASP A 279 30.72 -18.56 7.92
N LEU A 280 30.22 -17.85 6.93
CA LEU A 280 30.83 -17.68 5.60
C LEU A 280 31.92 -16.62 5.54
N ARG A 281 32.26 -15.98 6.67
CA ARG A 281 33.30 -14.95 6.77
C ARG A 281 34.74 -15.52 7.01
N ARG A 282 34.84 -16.84 7.00
CA ARG A 282 36.17 -17.52 7.18
C ARG A 282 36.88 -17.71 5.86
#